data_542ea75d28b0d4304a1f84d4aef36c19
#
_entry.id   542ea75d28b0d4304a1f84d4aef36c19
#
_cell.length_a   1.000
_cell.length_b   1.000
_cell.length_c   1.000
_cell.angle_alpha   90.00
_cell.angle_beta   90.00
_cell.angle_gamma   90.00
#
_symmetry.space_group_name_H-M   'P 1'
#
loop_
_entity.id
_entity.type
_entity.pdbx_description
1 polymer ?
#
loop_
_entity_poly.entity_id
_entity_poly.type
_entity_poly.pdbx_seq_one_letter_code
_entity_poly.pdbx_strand_id
1 'polypeptide(L)'
;TLVSGDFTSGYAVPALRADATGSLCVARVCEQFDGAQAYHDHNWGGWRGVTWEWGSARAGAYTLLYGRVTPEDSASATGSATAGGNAPLFVYVTDAQGFLALFRPRVIRYNDARAVQTANGVLKVPATAELYGVRGSDTLRLTLTVDDAVATDTRIGLVERGDSESARALQKPWFVQMAGEARLEGRVRGRVLDGRGRGFFETYR
;
A
#
# COMPACT_ATOMS: atom_id res chain seq x y z
N THR A 1 0.17 -3.07 15.46
CA THR A 1 -0.83 -2.35 16.27
C THR A 1 -0.39 -0.91 16.41
N LEU A 2 -1.31 0.01 16.20
CA LEU A 2 -1.16 1.43 16.43
C LEU A 2 -2.07 1.83 17.59
N VAL A 3 -1.56 2.66 18.48
CA VAL A 3 -2.33 3.20 19.61
C VAL A 3 -2.35 4.72 19.45
N SER A 4 -3.56 5.31 19.43
CA SER A 4 -3.76 6.75 19.36
C SER A 4 -4.88 7.13 20.34
N GLY A 5 -4.52 7.75 21.47
CA GLY A 5 -5.44 8.00 22.57
C GLY A 5 -6.07 6.69 23.07
N ASP A 6 -7.39 6.66 23.12
CA ASP A 6 -8.17 5.48 23.56
C ASP A 6 -8.43 4.45 22.43
N PHE A 7 -7.91 4.71 21.23
CA PHE A 7 -8.13 3.83 20.08
C PHE A 7 -6.92 2.94 19.83
N THR A 8 -7.18 1.66 19.68
CA THR A 8 -6.20 0.68 19.22
C THR A 8 -6.61 0.20 17.84
N SER A 9 -5.72 0.35 16.89
CA SER A 9 -5.90 -0.14 15.52
C SER A 9 -4.79 -1.11 15.17
N GLY A 10 -5.10 -2.05 14.33
CA GLY A 10 -4.11 -3.02 13.92
C GLY A 10 -4.43 -3.62 12.56
N TYR A 11 -3.45 -4.34 12.05
CA TYR A 11 -3.59 -5.15 10.85
C TYR A 11 -2.86 -6.48 11.02
N ALA A 12 -3.32 -7.46 10.27
CA ALA A 12 -2.66 -8.74 10.06
C ALA A 12 -2.71 -9.07 8.57
N VAL A 13 -1.73 -9.84 8.11
CA VAL A 13 -1.70 -10.38 6.76
C VAL A 13 -1.74 -11.89 6.87
N PRO A 14 -2.94 -12.50 6.95
CA PRO A 14 -3.09 -13.95 7.09
C PRO A 14 -2.55 -14.70 5.87
N ALA A 15 -2.67 -14.11 4.67
CA ALA A 15 -2.14 -14.70 3.46
C ALA A 15 -1.47 -13.66 2.58
N LEU A 16 -0.14 -13.60 2.63
CA LEU A 16 0.66 -12.80 1.70
C LEU A 16 0.62 -13.40 0.28
N ARG A 17 0.46 -14.70 0.20
CA ARG A 17 0.31 -15.45 -1.03
C ARG A 17 -0.75 -16.53 -0.83
N ALA A 18 -1.81 -16.47 -1.63
CA ALA A 18 -2.85 -17.48 -1.71
C ALA A 18 -3.28 -17.69 -3.16
N ASP A 19 -3.97 -18.78 -3.40
CA ASP A 19 -4.68 -19.06 -4.64
C ASP A 19 -6.17 -19.06 -4.32
N ALA A 20 -6.96 -18.35 -5.13
CA ALA A 20 -8.40 -18.24 -4.99
C ALA A 20 -9.12 -18.98 -6.11
N THR A 21 -10.16 -19.70 -5.75
CA THR A 21 -11.06 -20.36 -6.70
C THR A 21 -12.50 -19.96 -6.37
N GLY A 22 -13.28 -19.65 -7.37
CA GLY A 22 -14.67 -19.24 -7.20
C GLY A 22 -15.16 -18.29 -8.27
N SER A 23 -16.19 -17.52 -7.94
CA SER A 23 -16.74 -16.50 -8.82
C SER A 23 -16.93 -15.17 -8.12
N LEU A 24 -16.72 -14.08 -8.84
CA LEU A 24 -17.06 -12.74 -8.43
C LEU A 24 -18.11 -12.17 -9.35
N CYS A 25 -19.22 -11.74 -8.77
CA CYS A 25 -20.29 -11.10 -9.53
C CYS A 25 -20.41 -9.62 -9.13
N VAL A 26 -20.40 -8.74 -10.12
CA VAL A 26 -20.71 -7.32 -9.95
C VAL A 26 -21.92 -7.01 -10.80
N ALA A 27 -23.02 -6.61 -10.18
CA ALA A 27 -24.32 -6.49 -10.80
C ALA A 27 -24.74 -7.84 -11.47
N ARG A 28 -24.75 -7.89 -12.80
CA ARG A 28 -25.13 -9.10 -13.55
C ARG A 28 -23.96 -9.75 -14.30
N VAL A 29 -22.77 -9.26 -14.11
CA VAL A 29 -21.56 -9.79 -14.74
C VAL A 29 -20.80 -10.60 -13.70
N CYS A 30 -20.58 -11.89 -14.01
CA CYS A 30 -19.83 -12.81 -13.15
C CYS A 30 -18.57 -13.27 -13.87
N GLU A 31 -17.45 -13.22 -13.15
CA GLU A 31 -16.19 -13.82 -13.59
C GLU A 31 -15.87 -15.03 -12.72
N GLN A 32 -15.42 -16.11 -13.36
CA GLN A 32 -14.95 -17.32 -12.70
C GLN A 32 -13.43 -17.29 -12.62
N PHE A 33 -12.87 -17.72 -11.49
CA PHE A 33 -11.44 -17.93 -11.38
C PHE A 33 -11.14 -19.30 -10.80
N ASP A 34 -10.07 -19.89 -11.31
CA ASP A 34 -9.50 -21.13 -10.80
C ASP A 34 -8.00 -20.94 -10.59
N GLY A 35 -7.57 -20.96 -9.34
CA GLY A 35 -6.19 -20.70 -8.97
C GLY A 35 -5.70 -19.26 -9.21
N ALA A 36 -6.60 -18.28 -9.17
CA ALA A 36 -6.22 -16.88 -9.28
C ALA A 36 -5.33 -16.45 -8.10
N GLN A 37 -4.35 -15.60 -8.39
CA GLN A 37 -3.48 -15.07 -7.33
C GLN A 37 -4.26 -14.18 -6.39
N ALA A 38 -4.15 -14.44 -5.09
CA ALA A 38 -4.82 -13.70 -4.05
C ALA A 38 -3.85 -13.21 -2.97
N TYR A 39 -4.25 -12.13 -2.33
CA TYR A 39 -3.67 -11.53 -1.15
C TYR A 39 -4.79 -11.29 -0.15
N HIS A 40 -4.54 -11.51 1.13
CA HIS A 40 -5.51 -11.26 2.18
C HIS A 40 -4.86 -10.53 3.35
N ASP A 41 -5.39 -9.37 3.67
CA ASP A 41 -5.13 -8.70 4.93
C ASP A 41 -6.44 -8.50 5.72
N HIS A 42 -6.29 -8.17 6.99
CA HIS A 42 -7.36 -7.85 7.89
C HIS A 42 -6.97 -6.63 8.72
N ASN A 43 -7.78 -5.59 8.63
CA ASN A 43 -7.61 -4.35 9.37
C ASN A 43 -8.73 -4.21 10.40
N TRP A 44 -8.41 -3.71 11.60
CA TRP A 44 -9.38 -3.44 12.64
C TRP A 44 -9.07 -2.17 13.42
N GLY A 45 -10.09 -1.65 14.13
CA GLY A 45 -9.98 -0.46 14.97
C GLY A 45 -10.39 0.83 14.26
N GLY A 46 -10.08 1.95 14.89
CA GLY A 46 -10.36 3.30 14.37
C GLY A 46 -9.13 3.90 13.68
N TRP A 47 -9.20 4.09 12.38
CA TRP A 47 -8.13 4.66 11.56
C TRP A 47 -8.33 6.17 11.36
N ARG A 48 -8.38 6.93 12.46
CA ARG A 48 -8.54 8.39 12.42
C ARG A 48 -7.19 9.09 12.50
N GLY A 49 -7.03 10.19 11.76
CA GLY A 49 -5.84 11.01 11.79
C GLY A 49 -4.57 10.30 11.30
N VAL A 50 -4.72 9.30 10.45
CA VAL A 50 -3.61 8.58 9.82
C VAL A 50 -3.86 8.42 8.34
N THR A 51 -2.76 8.39 7.59
CA THR A 51 -2.73 7.93 6.20
C THR A 51 -1.82 6.72 6.12
N TRP A 52 -1.94 5.93 5.07
CA TRP A 52 -1.01 4.84 4.82
C TRP A 52 -0.58 4.78 3.37
N GLU A 53 0.55 4.15 3.19
CA GLU A 53 1.03 3.63 1.93
C GLU A 53 1.15 2.12 2.14
N TRP A 54 0.51 1.35 1.31
CA TRP A 54 0.42 -0.09 1.46
C TRP A 54 0.41 -0.78 0.11
N GLY A 55 0.92 -1.99 0.04
CA GLY A 55 0.83 -2.76 -1.18
C GLY A 55 1.53 -4.10 -1.10
N SER A 56 1.21 -4.93 -2.07
CA SER A 56 1.82 -6.23 -2.27
C SER A 56 2.13 -6.44 -3.74
N ALA A 57 3.16 -7.24 -4.02
CA ALA A 57 3.52 -7.62 -5.38
C ALA A 57 4.00 -9.06 -5.41
N ARG A 58 3.69 -9.74 -6.51
CA ARG A 58 4.35 -10.98 -6.92
C ARG A 58 5.24 -10.70 -8.10
N ALA A 59 6.51 -11.03 -8.00
CA ALA A 59 7.50 -10.79 -9.03
C ALA A 59 8.37 -12.04 -9.21
N GLY A 60 8.02 -12.87 -10.18
CA GLY A 60 8.64 -14.18 -10.40
C GLY A 60 8.45 -15.10 -9.19
N ALA A 61 9.56 -15.59 -8.64
CA ALA A 61 9.56 -16.47 -7.47
C ALA A 61 9.31 -15.74 -6.13
N TYR A 62 9.23 -14.41 -6.14
CA TYR A 62 9.19 -13.59 -4.93
C TYR A 62 7.80 -13.01 -4.70
N THR A 63 7.46 -12.87 -3.41
CA THR A 63 6.27 -12.11 -2.97
C THR A 63 6.74 -11.03 -2.00
N LEU A 64 6.21 -9.83 -2.17
CA LEU A 64 6.57 -8.66 -1.39
C LEU A 64 5.33 -8.07 -0.72
N LEU A 65 5.52 -7.61 0.51
CA LEU A 65 4.60 -6.73 1.22
C LEU A 65 5.35 -5.46 1.57
N TYR A 66 4.77 -4.31 1.32
CA TYR A 66 5.40 -3.04 1.66
C TYR A 66 4.38 -2.05 2.18
N GLY A 67 4.81 -1.19 3.08
CA GLY A 67 3.93 -0.17 3.61
C GLY A 67 4.49 0.63 4.77
N ARG A 68 3.74 1.65 5.13
CA ARG A 68 3.85 2.41 6.36
C ARG A 68 2.51 3.05 6.70
N VAL A 69 2.33 3.38 7.97
CA VAL A 69 1.24 4.22 8.45
C VAL A 69 1.84 5.52 8.97
N THR A 70 1.27 6.65 8.58
CA THR A 70 1.77 7.98 8.90
C THR A 70 0.66 8.78 9.57
N PRO A 71 0.85 9.36 10.77
CA PRO A 71 -0.07 10.34 11.32
C PRO A 71 -0.23 11.55 10.39
N GLU A 72 -1.44 12.08 10.25
CA GLU A 72 -1.72 13.24 9.37
C GLU A 72 -0.95 14.49 9.79
N ASP A 73 -0.77 14.70 11.10
CA ASP A 73 -0.06 15.85 11.67
C ASP A 73 1.45 15.81 11.44
N SER A 74 2.01 14.69 10.99
CA SER A 74 3.46 14.55 10.80
C SER A 74 4.00 15.28 9.58
N ALA A 75 3.14 15.81 8.71
CA ALA A 75 3.56 16.68 7.60
C ALA A 75 4.03 18.07 8.08
N SER A 76 3.72 18.47 9.32
CA SER A 76 4.11 19.76 9.93
C SER A 76 5.09 19.63 11.10
N ALA A 77 5.44 18.45 11.53
CA ALA A 77 6.29 18.23 12.69
C ALA A 77 7.79 18.36 12.36
N THR A 78 8.28 19.58 12.35
CA THR A 78 9.71 19.90 12.56
C THR A 78 10.09 19.78 14.04
N GLY A 79 9.44 18.94 14.83
CA GLY A 79 9.68 18.84 16.28
C GLY A 79 9.41 17.45 16.84
N SER A 80 10.48 16.89 17.39
CA SER A 80 10.55 15.81 18.41
C SER A 80 9.49 14.69 18.31
N ALA A 81 9.91 13.58 17.75
CA ALA A 81 9.18 12.31 17.81
C ALA A 81 9.08 11.79 19.25
N THR A 82 7.99 12.06 19.94
CA THR A 82 7.63 11.38 21.18
C THR A 82 6.40 10.51 20.95
N ALA A 83 6.57 9.20 21.18
CA ALA A 83 5.56 8.17 21.48
C ALA A 83 4.46 7.86 20.46
N GLY A 84 4.50 8.35 19.23
CA GLY A 84 3.62 7.98 18.13
C GLY A 84 4.36 7.95 16.81
N GLY A 85 5.67 7.65 16.87
CA GLY A 85 6.59 7.75 15.73
C GLY A 85 6.06 7.06 14.48
N ASN A 86 6.20 7.71 13.34
CA ASN A 86 5.96 7.15 12.01
C ASN A 86 6.48 5.72 11.96
N ALA A 87 5.58 4.77 11.79
CA ALA A 87 6.03 3.41 11.52
C ALA A 87 6.95 3.45 10.29
N PRO A 88 8.17 2.91 10.39
CA PRO A 88 9.12 3.01 9.31
C PRO A 88 8.56 2.29 8.07
N LEU A 89 8.75 2.91 6.91
CA LEU A 89 8.47 2.23 5.65
C LEU A 89 9.25 0.91 5.60
N PHE A 90 8.57 -0.15 5.24
CA PHE A 90 9.18 -1.48 5.14
C PHE A 90 8.90 -2.13 3.79
N VAL A 91 9.79 -3.01 3.39
CA VAL A 91 9.56 -4.01 2.32
C VAL A 91 9.95 -5.37 2.87
N TYR A 92 8.96 -6.22 3.04
CA TYR A 92 9.09 -7.61 3.46
C TYR A 92 9.09 -8.50 2.23
N VAL A 93 10.10 -9.35 2.09
CA VAL A 93 10.30 -10.20 0.92
C VAL A 93 10.27 -11.66 1.33
N THR A 94 9.53 -12.46 0.59
CA THR A 94 9.49 -13.93 0.73
C THR A 94 9.78 -14.61 -0.60
N ASP A 95 10.22 -15.85 -0.53
CA ASP A 95 10.26 -16.80 -1.63
C ASP A 95 9.52 -18.12 -1.25
N ALA A 96 9.70 -19.18 -2.01
CA ALA A 96 9.05 -20.47 -1.74
C ALA A 96 9.48 -21.12 -0.41
N GLN A 97 10.65 -20.75 0.13
CA GLN A 97 11.15 -21.21 1.42
C GLN A 97 10.68 -20.33 2.59
N GLY A 98 9.98 -19.24 2.34
CA GLY A 98 9.45 -18.33 3.34
C GLY A 98 10.17 -16.98 3.39
N PHE A 99 10.43 -16.48 4.59
CA PHE A 99 11.06 -15.16 4.79
C PHE A 99 12.48 -15.08 4.25
N LEU A 100 12.69 -14.13 3.34
CA LEU A 100 14.00 -13.87 2.74
C LEU A 100 14.69 -12.64 3.32
N ALA A 101 13.99 -11.49 3.35
CA ALA A 101 14.57 -10.24 3.79
C ALA A 101 13.52 -9.21 4.23
N LEU A 102 13.95 -8.26 5.07
CA LEU A 102 13.24 -7.05 5.43
C LEU A 102 14.13 -5.84 5.14
N PHE A 103 13.65 -4.93 4.32
CA PHE A 103 14.28 -3.66 4.03
C PHE A 103 13.52 -2.51 4.69
N ARG A 104 14.21 -1.38 4.90
CA ARG A 104 13.67 -0.13 5.46
C ARG A 104 13.97 1.03 4.51
N PRO A 105 13.26 1.14 3.38
CA PRO A 105 13.37 2.31 2.51
C PRO A 105 13.03 3.58 3.26
N ARG A 106 13.57 4.71 2.83
CA ARG A 106 13.22 6.01 3.43
C ARG A 106 11.97 6.60 2.81
N VAL A 107 11.78 6.39 1.51
CA VAL A 107 10.71 7.00 0.73
C VAL A 107 10.18 6.01 -0.32
N ILE A 108 8.94 6.23 -0.72
CA ILE A 108 8.40 5.76 -1.99
C ILE A 108 8.52 6.94 -2.96
N ARG A 109 9.14 6.73 -4.09
CA ARG A 109 9.23 7.72 -5.16
C ARG A 109 8.06 7.52 -6.11
N TYR A 110 7.29 8.57 -6.30
CA TYR A 110 6.23 8.62 -7.28
C TYR A 110 6.70 9.45 -8.46
N ASN A 111 6.65 8.88 -9.64
CA ASN A 111 7.07 9.54 -10.87
C ASN A 111 5.90 9.59 -11.85
N ASP A 112 5.95 10.60 -12.71
CA ASP A 112 4.96 10.88 -13.72
C ASP A 112 3.54 11.04 -13.15
N ALA A 113 2.58 11.28 -14.01
CA ALA A 113 1.20 11.40 -13.62
C ALA A 113 0.29 10.69 -14.62
N ARG A 114 -0.65 9.95 -14.09
CA ARG A 114 -1.74 9.33 -14.82
C ARG A 114 -3.05 9.96 -14.40
N ALA A 115 -3.93 10.23 -15.36
CA ALA A 115 -5.26 10.75 -15.10
C ALA A 115 -6.23 9.60 -14.79
N VAL A 116 -7.02 9.74 -13.73
CA VAL A 116 -8.10 8.82 -13.36
C VAL A 116 -9.39 9.62 -13.27
N GLN A 117 -10.44 9.15 -13.95
CA GLN A 117 -11.76 9.76 -13.88
C GLN A 117 -12.42 9.37 -12.54
N THR A 118 -12.90 10.36 -11.82
CA THR A 118 -13.70 10.20 -10.60
C THR A 118 -15.07 10.83 -10.75
N ALA A 119 -15.97 10.60 -9.83
CA ALA A 119 -17.27 11.27 -9.82
C ALA A 119 -17.17 12.81 -9.72
N ASN A 120 -16.09 13.33 -9.17
CA ASN A 120 -15.85 14.76 -8.93
C ASN A 120 -14.83 15.38 -9.90
N GLY A 121 -14.52 14.70 -11.01
CA GLY A 121 -13.57 15.17 -12.02
C GLY A 121 -12.33 14.27 -12.15
N VAL A 122 -11.29 14.80 -12.79
CA VAL A 122 -10.06 14.06 -13.07
C VAL A 122 -9.07 14.22 -11.93
N LEU A 123 -8.64 13.09 -11.36
CA LEU A 123 -7.56 13.03 -10.38
C LEU A 123 -6.25 12.58 -11.06
N LYS A 124 -5.16 13.23 -10.73
CA LYS A 124 -3.82 12.78 -11.13
C LYS A 124 -3.26 11.82 -10.07
N VAL A 125 -2.92 10.62 -10.49
CA VAL A 125 -2.27 9.59 -9.68
C VAL A 125 -0.88 9.28 -10.23
N PRO A 126 0.03 8.66 -9.46
CA PRO A 126 1.32 8.22 -9.98
C PRO A 126 1.17 7.28 -11.18
N ALA A 127 2.01 7.44 -12.19
CA ALA A 127 2.16 6.43 -13.24
C ALA A 127 3.14 5.32 -12.82
N THR A 128 4.12 5.68 -11.97
CA THR A 128 5.04 4.71 -11.36
C THR A 128 5.25 4.98 -9.88
N ALA A 129 5.47 3.90 -9.12
CA ALA A 129 5.93 3.95 -7.73
C ALA A 129 7.21 3.12 -7.59
N GLU A 130 8.24 3.69 -6.98
CA GLU A 130 9.53 3.02 -6.80
C GLU A 130 9.93 3.01 -5.32
N LEU A 131 10.37 1.83 -4.86
CA LEU A 131 10.97 1.60 -3.56
C LEU A 131 12.42 1.13 -3.76
N TYR A 132 13.34 1.76 -3.05
CA TYR A 132 14.73 1.34 -3.04
C TYR A 132 15.22 1.12 -1.61
N GLY A 133 15.67 -0.09 -1.31
CA GLY A 133 16.17 -0.49 0.00
C GLY A 133 17.62 -0.98 -0.05
N VAL A 134 18.38 -0.64 0.99
CA VAL A 134 19.74 -1.13 1.21
C VAL A 134 19.84 -1.64 2.64
N ARG A 135 20.50 -2.79 2.83
CA ARG A 135 20.81 -3.39 4.13
C ARG A 135 22.16 -4.10 4.07
N GLY A 136 23.20 -3.42 4.54
CA GLY A 136 24.58 -3.90 4.35
C GLY A 136 24.90 -4.00 2.85
N SER A 137 25.28 -5.20 2.40
CA SER A 137 25.52 -5.51 0.98
C SER A 137 24.26 -5.89 0.21
N ASP A 138 23.15 -6.09 0.90
CA ASP A 138 21.86 -6.42 0.26
C ASP A 138 21.21 -5.18 -0.31
N THR A 139 20.63 -5.32 -1.48
CA THR A 139 19.91 -4.25 -2.20
C THR A 139 18.60 -4.76 -2.74
N LEU A 140 17.61 -3.87 -2.83
CA LEU A 140 16.32 -4.14 -3.44
C LEU A 140 15.82 -2.89 -4.15
N ARG A 141 15.32 -3.06 -5.38
CA ARG A 141 14.49 -2.10 -6.08
C ARG A 141 13.19 -2.78 -6.48
N LEU A 142 12.08 -2.20 -6.09
CA LEU A 142 10.74 -2.57 -6.55
C LEU A 142 10.17 -1.38 -7.31
N THR A 143 9.79 -1.61 -8.55
CA THR A 143 9.07 -0.63 -9.37
C THR A 143 7.69 -1.17 -9.71
N LEU A 144 6.65 -0.39 -9.46
CA LEU A 144 5.29 -0.64 -9.91
C LEU A 144 4.97 0.35 -11.04
N THR A 145 4.62 -0.17 -12.21
CA THR A 145 4.10 0.63 -13.32
C THR A 145 2.59 0.51 -13.32
N VAL A 146 1.90 1.61 -13.05
CA VAL A 146 0.46 1.64 -12.84
C VAL A 146 -0.27 1.52 -14.18
N ASP A 147 -1.05 0.49 -14.36
CA ASP A 147 -1.91 0.29 -15.53
C ASP A 147 -3.40 0.51 -15.22
N ASP A 148 -3.81 0.39 -13.95
CA ASP A 148 -5.17 0.68 -13.51
C ASP A 148 -5.18 1.37 -12.14
N ALA A 149 -6.17 2.22 -11.90
CA ALA A 149 -6.32 2.94 -10.65
C ALA A 149 -7.79 3.33 -10.38
N VAL A 150 -8.17 3.22 -9.10
CA VAL A 150 -9.46 3.66 -8.58
C VAL A 150 -9.22 4.68 -7.46
N ALA A 151 -10.01 5.74 -7.44
CA ALA A 151 -9.96 6.76 -6.39
C ALA A 151 -11.31 6.88 -5.70
N THR A 152 -11.32 6.71 -4.39
CA THR A 152 -12.51 6.82 -3.53
C THR A 152 -12.44 8.11 -2.74
N ASP A 153 -13.52 8.91 -2.76
CA ASP A 153 -13.61 10.11 -1.93
C ASP A 153 -13.87 9.72 -0.47
N THR A 154 -12.89 9.96 0.39
CA THR A 154 -12.97 9.60 1.80
C THR A 154 -13.87 10.52 2.62
N ARG A 155 -14.21 11.71 2.10
CA ARG A 155 -15.04 12.71 2.79
C ARG A 155 -16.49 12.30 2.88
N ILE A 156 -16.98 11.44 1.98
CA ILE A 156 -18.37 10.96 1.98
C ILE A 156 -18.70 10.30 3.32
N GLY A 157 -17.87 9.37 3.76
CA GLY A 157 -18.07 8.69 5.05
C GLY A 157 -17.93 9.60 6.27
N LEU A 158 -17.25 10.75 6.17
CA LEU A 158 -17.15 11.74 7.25
C LEU A 158 -18.45 12.55 7.39
N VAL A 159 -19.06 12.91 6.27
CA VAL A 159 -20.37 13.62 6.25
C VAL A 159 -21.44 12.73 6.90
N GLU A 160 -21.48 11.46 6.54
CA GLU A 160 -22.44 10.50 7.10
C GLU A 160 -22.28 10.31 8.62
N ARG A 161 -21.06 10.44 9.14
CA ARG A 161 -20.77 10.37 10.58
C ARG A 161 -20.98 11.68 11.33
N GLY A 162 -21.31 12.77 10.64
CA GLY A 162 -21.49 14.09 11.25
C GLY A 162 -20.20 14.76 11.74
N ASP A 163 -19.05 14.37 11.19
CA ASP A 163 -17.75 14.98 11.55
C ASP A 163 -17.74 16.49 11.18
N SER A 164 -17.05 17.29 11.99
CA SER A 164 -16.98 18.74 11.78
C SER A 164 -16.29 19.11 10.47
N GLU A 165 -16.60 20.27 9.93
CA GLU A 165 -16.00 20.78 8.68
C GLU A 165 -14.47 20.90 8.81
N SER A 166 -13.98 21.33 9.98
CA SER A 166 -12.54 21.39 10.27
C SER A 166 -11.87 20.01 10.27
N ALA A 167 -12.52 19.00 10.83
CA ALA A 167 -11.99 17.63 10.80
C ALA A 167 -11.95 17.07 9.37
N ARG A 168 -12.93 17.44 8.52
CA ARG A 168 -12.95 17.05 7.11
C ARG A 168 -11.88 17.76 6.27
N ALA A 169 -11.56 19.00 6.60
CA ALA A 169 -10.54 19.80 5.89
C ALA A 169 -9.11 19.28 6.12
N LEU A 170 -8.86 18.58 7.22
CA LEU A 170 -7.54 18.02 7.55
C LEU A 170 -7.24 16.69 6.84
N GLN A 171 -8.23 16.01 6.25
CA GLN A 171 -8.02 14.73 5.59
C GLN A 171 -7.66 14.89 4.11
N LYS A 172 -6.72 14.06 3.67
CA LYS A 172 -6.49 13.87 2.24
C LYS A 172 -7.75 13.29 1.61
N PRO A 173 -8.35 13.98 0.61
CA PRO A 173 -9.71 13.67 0.16
C PRO A 173 -9.84 12.36 -0.61
N TRP A 174 -8.72 11.79 -1.06
CA TRP A 174 -8.75 10.63 -1.94
C TRP A 174 -7.97 9.47 -1.38
N PHE A 175 -8.62 8.33 -1.24
CA PHE A 175 -7.97 7.04 -1.12
C PHE A 175 -7.80 6.45 -2.51
N VAL A 176 -6.56 6.23 -2.92
CA VAL A 176 -6.21 5.79 -4.26
C VAL A 176 -5.65 4.37 -4.20
N GLN A 177 -6.28 3.48 -4.93
CA GLN A 177 -5.82 2.10 -5.13
C GLN A 177 -5.34 1.96 -6.57
N MET A 178 -4.15 1.44 -6.75
CA MET A 178 -3.47 1.30 -8.03
C MET A 178 -3.04 -0.15 -8.23
N ALA A 179 -3.22 -0.68 -9.43
CA ALA A 179 -2.71 -1.97 -9.83
C ALA A 179 -1.78 -1.82 -11.03
N GLY A 180 -0.82 -2.71 -11.16
CA GLY A 180 0.11 -2.61 -12.26
C GLY A 180 1.14 -3.72 -12.35
N GLU A 181 2.04 -3.56 -13.31
CA GLU A 181 3.19 -4.43 -13.47
C GLU A 181 4.23 -4.15 -12.39
N ALA A 182 4.70 -5.20 -11.73
CA ALA A 182 5.74 -5.15 -10.73
C ALA A 182 7.07 -5.68 -11.28
N ARG A 183 8.15 -4.91 -11.10
CA ARG A 183 9.52 -5.29 -11.40
C ARG A 183 10.34 -5.30 -10.12
N LEU A 184 10.94 -6.44 -9.80
CA LEU A 184 11.86 -6.61 -8.68
C LEU A 184 13.28 -6.81 -9.19
N GLU A 185 14.22 -6.07 -8.64
CA GLU A 185 15.65 -6.20 -8.92
C GLU A 185 16.45 -6.02 -7.63
N GLY A 186 17.60 -6.69 -7.54
CA GLY A 186 18.50 -6.52 -6.40
C GLY A 186 19.37 -7.72 -6.10
N ARG A 187 19.86 -7.75 -4.86
CA ARG A 187 20.66 -8.85 -4.34
C ARG A 187 20.38 -9.03 -2.84
N VAL A 188 20.17 -10.26 -2.42
CA VAL A 188 19.97 -10.62 -0.99
C VAL A 188 20.79 -11.84 -0.66
N ARG A 189 21.62 -11.75 0.36
CA ARG A 189 22.49 -12.84 0.83
C ARG A 189 23.29 -13.48 -0.31
N GLY A 190 23.83 -12.64 -1.19
CA GLY A 190 24.58 -13.06 -2.38
C GLY A 190 23.75 -13.54 -3.58
N ARG A 191 22.44 -13.80 -3.41
CA ARG A 191 21.54 -14.22 -4.49
C ARG A 191 21.02 -13.01 -5.25
N VAL A 192 20.99 -13.08 -6.55
CA VAL A 192 20.36 -12.07 -7.41
C VAL A 192 18.85 -12.19 -7.30
N LEU A 193 18.19 -11.07 -7.04
CA LEU A 193 16.75 -10.93 -7.18
C LEU A 193 16.45 -10.35 -8.56
N ASP A 194 15.68 -11.05 -9.34
CA ASP A 194 15.14 -10.59 -10.61
C ASP A 194 13.77 -11.22 -10.81
N GLY A 195 12.75 -10.39 -10.99
CA GLY A 195 11.39 -10.88 -11.16
C GLY A 195 10.48 -9.83 -11.78
N ARG A 196 9.48 -10.33 -12.51
CA ARG A 196 8.38 -9.54 -13.05
C ARG A 196 7.06 -10.21 -12.68
N GLY A 197 6.01 -9.42 -12.56
CA GLY A 197 4.68 -9.89 -12.27
C GLY A 197 3.71 -8.75 -12.02
N ARG A 198 2.79 -8.93 -11.09
CA ARG A 198 1.73 -7.98 -10.80
C ARG A 198 1.81 -7.53 -9.34
N GLY A 199 1.34 -6.31 -9.10
CA GLY A 199 1.23 -5.75 -7.76
C GLY A 199 0.14 -4.72 -7.65
N PHE A 200 -0.17 -4.37 -6.42
CA PHE A 200 -1.05 -3.25 -6.10
C PHE A 200 -0.36 -2.31 -5.11
N PHE A 201 -0.82 -1.07 -5.08
CA PHE A 201 -0.37 -0.04 -4.17
C PHE A 201 -1.53 0.87 -3.78
N GLU A 202 -1.57 1.23 -2.51
CA GLU A 202 -2.58 2.11 -1.94
C GLU A 202 -1.92 3.32 -1.29
N THR A 203 -2.52 4.49 -1.46
CA THR A 203 -2.08 5.72 -0.82
C THR A 203 -3.21 6.73 -0.70
N TYR A 204 -3.02 7.74 0.14
CA TYR A 204 -3.90 8.91 0.24
C TYR A 204 -3.34 10.11 -0.52
N ARG A 205 -4.23 10.87 -1.16
CA ARG A 205 -3.93 12.06 -1.97
C ARG A 205 -4.85 13.24 -1.60
#